data_4188a1c27e22f252c8167a900a168068
#
_entry.id   4188a1c27e22f252c8167a900a168068
#
_cell.length_a   1.000
_cell.length_b   1.000
_cell.length_c   1.000
_cell.angle_alpha   90.00
_cell.angle_beta   90.00
_cell.angle_gamma   90.00
#
_symmetry.space_group_name_H-M   'P 1'
#
loop_
_entity.id
_entity.type
_entity.pdbx_description
1 polymer ?
#
loop_
_entity_poly.entity_id
_entity_poly.type
_entity_poly.pdbx_seq_one_letter_code
_entity_poly.pdbx_strand_id
1 'polypeptide(L)'
;MARREFPGRRAPTSDPDWLTLGQAAKYLGVAQSTIRKWSDQGRVPAFYTPGGHRRYRRPDLDNFLNRSGPGGSTQPGPLVLIVDDDERVREYVRVNLEMEGYAVREAGSAEEGLGVLEEVSPDLILLDVMMPEVDGWEMLRRVQVRHGVGAIPVVMFSGKVNEQSAQEA
;
A
#
# COMPACT_ATOMS: atom_id res chain seq x y z
N MET A 1 -25.10 11.24 36.44
CA MET A 1 -24.13 10.98 35.37
C MET A 1 -23.71 9.52 35.44
N ALA A 2 -24.28 8.66 34.58
CA ALA A 2 -24.06 7.22 34.60
C ALA A 2 -22.86 6.87 33.70
N ARG A 3 -21.84 6.27 34.29
CA ARG A 3 -20.71 5.66 33.55
C ARG A 3 -21.24 4.44 32.81
N ARG A 4 -21.19 4.45 31.49
CA ARG A 4 -21.42 3.26 30.67
C ARG A 4 -20.23 2.32 30.87
N GLU A 5 -20.42 1.26 31.60
CA GLU A 5 -19.52 0.11 31.65
C GLU A 5 -19.62 -0.64 30.33
N PHE A 6 -18.51 -0.70 29.59
CA PHE A 6 -18.35 -1.64 28.49
C PHE A 6 -18.03 -3.01 29.10
N PRO A 7 -18.75 -4.09 28.75
CA PRO A 7 -18.40 -5.42 29.22
C PRO A 7 -17.10 -5.86 28.58
N GLY A 8 -16.01 -5.79 29.35
CA GLY A 8 -14.71 -6.31 28.96
C GLY A 8 -14.78 -7.81 28.70
N ARG A 9 -14.75 -8.21 27.44
CA ARG A 9 -14.45 -9.61 27.07
C ARG A 9 -13.04 -9.93 27.53
N ARG A 10 -12.92 -10.70 28.64
CA ARG A 10 -11.67 -11.32 29.05
C ARG A 10 -11.19 -12.23 27.91
N ALA A 11 -10.03 -11.93 27.37
CA ALA A 11 -9.34 -12.88 26.47
C ALA A 11 -8.92 -14.10 27.28
N PRO A 12 -9.25 -15.33 26.87
CA PRO A 12 -8.78 -16.54 27.52
C PRO A 12 -7.26 -16.64 27.40
N THR A 13 -6.55 -16.90 28.50
CA THR A 13 -5.10 -16.90 28.59
C THR A 13 -4.42 -18.15 28.02
N SER A 14 -5.17 -19.09 27.43
CA SER A 14 -4.68 -20.38 26.93
C SER A 14 -5.35 -20.88 25.64
N ASP A 15 -5.96 -20.00 24.86
CA ASP A 15 -6.55 -20.38 23.57
C ASP A 15 -5.43 -20.41 22.52
N PRO A 16 -5.26 -21.54 21.76
CA PRO A 16 -4.24 -21.68 20.72
C PRO A 16 -4.38 -20.64 19.59
N ASP A 17 -5.52 -19.96 19.50
CA ASP A 17 -5.78 -18.92 18.49
C ASP A 17 -5.28 -17.53 18.89
N TRP A 18 -4.84 -17.33 20.15
CA TRP A 18 -4.35 -16.04 20.61
C TRP A 18 -2.82 -16.00 20.69
N LEU A 19 -2.22 -15.09 19.94
CA LEU A 19 -0.77 -14.91 19.85
C LEU A 19 -0.33 -13.63 20.57
N THR A 20 0.82 -13.71 21.25
CA THR A 20 1.53 -12.53 21.74
C THR A 20 2.14 -11.75 20.58
N LEU A 21 2.62 -10.51 20.81
CA LEU A 21 3.31 -9.71 19.82
C LEU A 21 4.49 -10.47 19.18
N GLY A 22 5.31 -11.15 19.99
CA GLY A 22 6.46 -11.92 19.49
C GLY A 22 6.04 -13.14 18.68
N GLN A 23 4.99 -13.85 19.10
CA GLN A 23 4.46 -15.00 18.36
C GLN A 23 3.83 -14.58 17.04
N ALA A 24 3.08 -13.49 17.03
CA ALA A 24 2.46 -12.93 15.84
C ALA A 24 3.53 -12.43 14.83
N ALA A 25 4.59 -11.77 15.30
CA ALA A 25 5.71 -11.35 14.48
C ALA A 25 6.42 -12.56 13.83
N LYS A 26 6.66 -13.61 14.61
CA LYS A 26 7.24 -14.87 14.09
C LYS A 26 6.28 -15.56 13.09
N TYR A 27 4.98 -15.54 13.35
CA TYR A 27 3.96 -16.12 12.50
C TYR A 27 3.91 -15.46 11.11
N LEU A 28 4.01 -14.12 11.08
CA LEU A 28 4.02 -13.34 9.84
C LEU A 28 5.42 -13.23 9.19
N GLY A 29 6.48 -13.71 9.86
CA GLY A 29 7.85 -13.60 9.33
C GLY A 29 8.43 -12.20 9.36
N VAL A 30 7.96 -11.31 10.26
CA VAL A 30 8.36 -9.90 10.33
C VAL A 30 8.90 -9.52 11.72
N ALA A 31 9.52 -8.33 11.81
CA ALA A 31 9.96 -7.79 13.09
C ALA A 31 8.76 -7.38 13.98
N GLN A 32 8.94 -7.43 15.31
CA GLN A 32 7.89 -7.00 16.26
C GLN A 32 7.52 -5.52 16.10
N SER A 33 8.47 -4.67 15.70
CA SER A 33 8.23 -3.25 15.38
C SER A 33 7.29 -3.08 14.20
N THR A 34 7.40 -3.95 13.20
CA THR A 34 6.56 -3.92 12.01
C THR A 34 5.11 -4.25 12.34
N ILE A 35 4.85 -5.37 13.04
CA ILE A 35 3.48 -5.73 13.41
C ILE A 35 2.87 -4.73 14.40
N ARG A 36 3.70 -4.12 15.27
CA ARG A 36 3.25 -3.03 16.13
C ARG A 36 2.76 -1.84 15.31
N LYS A 37 3.57 -1.40 14.34
CA LYS A 37 3.21 -0.33 13.40
C LYS A 37 1.90 -0.64 12.66
N TRP A 38 1.75 -1.85 12.12
CA TRP A 38 0.53 -2.26 11.43
C TRP A 38 -0.71 -2.27 12.34
N SER A 39 -0.55 -2.65 13.61
CA SER A 39 -1.64 -2.60 14.58
C SER A 39 -2.02 -1.16 14.95
N ASP A 40 -1.03 -0.27 15.07
CA ASP A 40 -1.26 1.15 15.37
C ASP A 40 -1.97 1.85 14.20
N GLN A 41 -1.73 1.38 12.98
CA GLN A 41 -2.40 1.82 11.75
C GLN A 41 -3.78 1.15 11.53
N GLY A 42 -4.20 0.23 12.40
CA GLY A 42 -5.47 -0.51 12.24
C GLY A 42 -5.47 -1.58 11.15
N ARG A 43 -4.33 -1.86 10.51
CA ARG A 43 -4.19 -2.87 9.43
C ARG A 43 -4.28 -4.30 9.96
N VAL A 44 -3.76 -4.52 11.16
CA VAL A 44 -3.84 -5.80 11.89
C VAL A 44 -4.58 -5.56 13.18
N PRO A 45 -5.76 -6.17 13.41
CA PRO A 45 -6.48 -6.03 14.66
C PRO A 45 -5.65 -6.49 15.85
N ALA A 46 -5.53 -5.64 16.86
CA ALA A 46 -4.87 -5.97 18.11
C ALA A 46 -5.84 -5.81 19.28
N PHE A 47 -5.80 -6.77 20.17
CA PHE A 47 -6.56 -6.76 21.41
C PHE A 47 -5.60 -6.53 22.58
N TYR A 48 -6.07 -5.97 23.66
CA TYR A 48 -5.24 -5.66 24.82
C TYR A 48 -5.71 -6.46 26.03
N THR A 49 -4.77 -7.05 26.74
CA THR A 49 -5.05 -7.63 28.07
C THR A 49 -5.24 -6.50 29.09
N PRO A 50 -5.81 -6.77 30.27
CA PRO A 50 -5.89 -5.79 31.35
C PRO A 50 -4.54 -5.20 31.75
N GLY A 51 -3.43 -5.93 31.54
CA GLY A 51 -2.05 -5.45 31.76
C GLY A 51 -1.45 -4.68 30.57
N GLY A 52 -2.24 -4.30 29.56
CA GLY A 52 -1.79 -3.52 28.41
C GLY A 52 -1.00 -4.28 27.35
N HIS A 53 -0.88 -5.61 27.47
CA HIS A 53 -0.17 -6.41 26.48
C HIS A 53 -1.03 -6.71 25.26
N ARG A 54 -0.48 -6.51 24.05
CA ARG A 54 -1.14 -6.83 22.77
C ARG A 54 -1.30 -8.33 22.58
N ARG A 55 -2.46 -8.69 22.05
CA ARG A 55 -2.82 -10.04 21.62
C ARG A 55 -3.41 -9.97 20.20
N TYR A 56 -3.09 -10.97 19.41
CA TYR A 56 -3.51 -11.10 18.02
C TYR A 56 -4.23 -12.43 17.85
N ARG A 57 -5.33 -12.44 17.13
CA ARG A 57 -6.00 -13.69 16.79
C ARG A 57 -5.39 -14.26 15.53
N ARG A 58 -5.14 -15.55 15.51
CA ARG A 58 -4.59 -16.25 14.33
C ARG A 58 -5.45 -16.02 13.08
N PRO A 59 -6.79 -16.16 13.11
CA PRO A 59 -7.63 -15.87 11.94
C PRO A 59 -7.48 -14.43 11.40
N ASP A 60 -7.23 -13.45 12.26
CA ASP A 60 -7.01 -12.07 11.82
C ASP A 60 -5.66 -11.91 11.10
N LEU A 61 -4.64 -12.65 11.55
CA LEU A 61 -3.34 -12.71 10.88
C LEU A 61 -3.41 -13.47 9.56
N ASP A 62 -4.18 -14.57 9.50
CA ASP A 62 -4.43 -15.31 8.26
C ASP A 62 -5.17 -14.44 7.24
N ASN A 63 -6.19 -13.71 7.68
CA ASN A 63 -6.88 -12.75 6.84
C ASN A 63 -5.95 -11.63 6.36
N PHE A 64 -5.04 -11.15 7.22
CA PHE A 64 -4.04 -10.16 6.82
C PHE A 64 -3.06 -10.73 5.79
N LEU A 65 -2.53 -11.95 5.98
CA LEU A 65 -1.68 -12.63 5.01
C LEU A 65 -2.42 -12.87 3.67
N ASN A 66 -3.68 -13.28 3.74
CA ASN A 66 -4.51 -13.48 2.57
C ASN A 66 -4.80 -12.17 1.81
N ARG A 67 -4.78 -11.03 2.48
CA ARG A 67 -4.99 -9.69 1.88
C ARG A 67 -3.69 -9.02 1.44
N SER A 68 -2.56 -9.38 2.04
CA SER A 68 -1.27 -8.69 1.87
C SER A 68 -0.16 -9.61 1.35
N GLY A 69 -0.41 -10.89 1.11
CA GLY A 69 0.58 -11.85 0.62
C GLY A 69 0.62 -11.91 -0.92
N PRO A 70 1.72 -12.42 -1.52
CA PRO A 70 1.87 -12.57 -2.97
C PRO A 70 0.94 -13.64 -3.59
N GLY A 71 -0.23 -13.82 -3.03
CA GLY A 71 -1.31 -14.74 -3.43
C GLY A 71 -2.62 -14.46 -2.69
N GLY A 72 -2.68 -13.41 -1.90
CA GLY A 72 -3.77 -13.14 -0.98
C GLY A 72 -4.62 -11.95 -1.38
N SER A 73 -5.52 -12.19 -2.23
CA SER A 73 -6.92 -11.78 -2.21
C SER A 73 -7.56 -12.26 -3.50
N THR A 74 -8.70 -12.91 -3.40
CA THR A 74 -9.58 -13.26 -4.53
C THR A 74 -10.24 -12.03 -5.17
N GLN A 75 -9.90 -10.82 -4.68
CA GLN A 75 -10.15 -9.55 -5.34
C GLN A 75 -8.84 -8.76 -5.36
N PRO A 76 -8.26 -8.47 -6.51
CA PRO A 76 -7.13 -7.56 -6.60
C PRO A 76 -7.54 -6.23 -5.97
N GLY A 77 -6.68 -5.69 -5.10
CA GLY A 77 -6.86 -4.34 -4.56
C GLY A 77 -6.96 -3.31 -5.70
N PRO A 78 -7.27 -2.04 -5.39
CA PRO A 78 -7.29 -1.00 -6.40
C PRO A 78 -6.01 -1.02 -7.22
N LEU A 79 -6.15 -0.95 -8.55
CA LEU A 79 -5.03 -1.05 -9.48
C LEU A 79 -4.37 0.32 -9.66
N VAL A 80 -3.09 0.38 -9.41
CA VAL A 80 -2.27 1.58 -9.64
C VAL A 80 -1.32 1.32 -10.80
N LEU A 81 -1.33 2.20 -11.80
CA LEU A 81 -0.33 2.23 -12.85
C LEU A 81 0.77 3.22 -12.47
N ILE A 82 2.02 2.77 -12.42
CA ILE A 82 3.20 3.60 -12.21
C ILE A 82 3.89 3.81 -13.55
N VAL A 83 4.13 5.06 -13.91
CA VAL A 83 4.85 5.42 -15.13
C VAL A 83 6.03 6.33 -14.77
N ASP A 84 7.25 5.80 -14.93
CA ASP A 84 8.49 6.46 -14.56
C ASP A 84 9.63 5.80 -15.35
N ASP A 85 10.62 6.56 -15.86
CA ASP A 85 11.73 6.01 -16.62
C ASP A 85 12.80 5.34 -15.72
N ASP A 86 12.86 5.68 -14.43
CA ASP A 86 13.78 5.07 -13.47
C ASP A 86 13.18 3.78 -12.85
N GLU A 87 13.76 2.64 -13.23
CA GLU A 87 13.35 1.33 -12.69
C GLU A 87 13.42 1.25 -11.16
N ARG A 88 14.39 1.93 -10.54
CA ARG A 88 14.56 1.91 -9.07
C ARG A 88 13.41 2.64 -8.38
N VAL A 89 12.95 3.75 -8.99
CA VAL A 89 11.79 4.50 -8.49
C VAL A 89 10.54 3.63 -8.63
N ARG A 90 10.33 3.00 -9.78
CA ARG A 90 9.20 2.09 -9.98
C ARG A 90 9.21 0.95 -8.97
N GLU A 91 10.35 0.25 -8.80
CA GLU A 91 10.47 -0.85 -7.84
C GLU A 91 10.17 -0.38 -6.40
N TYR A 92 10.74 0.75 -5.98
CA TYR A 92 10.50 1.30 -4.64
C TYR A 92 9.01 1.60 -4.41
N VAL A 93 8.37 2.29 -5.37
CA VAL A 93 6.94 2.65 -5.27
C VAL A 93 6.07 1.40 -5.32
N ARG A 94 6.35 0.47 -6.23
CA ARG A 94 5.63 -0.81 -6.35
C ARG A 94 5.63 -1.58 -5.04
N VAL A 95 6.82 -1.83 -4.46
CA VAL A 95 6.93 -2.59 -3.20
C VAL A 95 6.11 -1.94 -2.08
N ASN A 96 6.15 -0.61 -1.97
CA ASN A 96 5.38 0.09 -0.94
C ASN A 96 3.85 -0.01 -1.19
N LEU A 97 3.40 0.14 -2.43
CA LEU A 97 1.98 0.02 -2.77
C LEU A 97 1.46 -1.41 -2.57
N GLU A 98 2.22 -2.43 -3.00
CA GLU A 98 1.87 -3.83 -2.78
C GLU A 98 1.78 -4.17 -1.29
N MET A 99 2.69 -3.63 -0.47
CA MET A 99 2.62 -3.76 0.99
C MET A 99 1.38 -3.12 1.60
N GLU A 100 0.83 -2.08 0.97
CA GLU A 100 -0.43 -1.44 1.37
C GLU A 100 -1.68 -2.13 0.75
N GLY A 101 -1.49 -3.17 -0.07
CA GLY A 101 -2.56 -4.00 -0.63
C GLY A 101 -3.10 -3.52 -1.97
N TYR A 102 -2.40 -2.64 -2.66
CA TYR A 102 -2.71 -2.24 -4.02
C TYR A 102 -2.17 -3.26 -5.03
N ALA A 103 -2.90 -3.47 -6.12
CA ALA A 103 -2.35 -4.11 -7.30
C ALA A 103 -1.55 -3.07 -8.10
N VAL A 104 -0.44 -3.48 -8.70
CA VAL A 104 0.43 -2.54 -9.42
C VAL A 104 0.71 -3.04 -10.84
N ARG A 105 0.69 -2.11 -11.78
CA ARG A 105 1.27 -2.22 -13.11
C ARG A 105 2.35 -1.17 -13.27
N GLU A 106 3.38 -1.49 -14.01
CA GLU A 106 4.52 -0.60 -14.24
C GLU A 106 4.68 -0.33 -15.73
N ALA A 107 5.15 0.87 -16.05
CA ALA A 107 5.56 1.26 -17.38
C ALA A 107 6.82 2.14 -17.30
N GLY A 108 7.82 1.87 -18.12
CA GLY A 108 9.08 2.61 -18.16
C GLY A 108 9.05 3.82 -19.12
N SER A 109 7.94 4.05 -19.80
CA SER A 109 7.76 5.19 -20.70
C SER A 109 6.28 5.57 -20.81
N ALA A 110 6.01 6.76 -21.31
CA ALA A 110 4.66 7.21 -21.61
C ALA A 110 3.94 6.29 -22.62
N GLU A 111 4.66 5.80 -23.63
CA GLU A 111 4.09 4.94 -24.68
C GLU A 111 3.74 3.56 -24.12
N GLU A 112 4.61 2.99 -23.30
CA GLU A 112 4.31 1.74 -22.58
C GLU A 112 3.10 1.92 -21.65
N GLY A 113 3.05 3.04 -20.91
CA GLY A 113 1.93 3.37 -20.04
C GLY A 113 0.60 3.50 -20.80
N LEU A 114 0.61 4.14 -21.97
CA LEU A 114 -0.56 4.22 -22.84
C LEU A 114 -0.98 2.84 -23.37
N GLY A 115 -0.01 1.97 -23.69
CA GLY A 115 -0.26 0.58 -24.07
C GLY A 115 -0.94 -0.21 -22.94
N VAL A 116 -0.47 -0.07 -21.71
CA VAL A 116 -1.11 -0.70 -20.52
C VAL A 116 -2.56 -0.26 -20.37
N LEU A 117 -2.87 1.02 -20.64
CA LEU A 117 -4.24 1.55 -20.57
C LEU A 117 -5.19 0.98 -21.65
N GLU A 118 -4.65 0.33 -22.68
CA GLU A 118 -5.47 -0.41 -23.67
C GLU A 118 -5.93 -1.77 -23.14
N GLU A 119 -5.15 -2.35 -22.21
CA GLU A 119 -5.39 -3.68 -21.66
C GLU A 119 -6.18 -3.63 -20.34
N VAL A 120 -5.92 -2.61 -19.51
CA VAL A 120 -6.50 -2.49 -18.18
C VAL A 120 -6.93 -1.06 -17.88
N SER A 121 -7.89 -0.91 -16.98
CA SER A 121 -8.34 0.39 -16.45
C SER A 121 -7.86 0.52 -15.00
N PRO A 122 -6.78 1.27 -14.73
CA PRO A 122 -6.33 1.49 -13.37
C PRO A 122 -7.25 2.45 -12.61
N ASP A 123 -7.28 2.30 -11.30
CA ASP A 123 -8.00 3.22 -10.39
C ASP A 123 -7.21 4.51 -10.15
N LEU A 124 -5.88 4.48 -10.40
CA LEU A 124 -4.98 5.62 -10.24
C LEU A 124 -3.77 5.46 -11.16
N ILE A 125 -3.28 6.57 -11.70
CA ILE A 125 -1.99 6.64 -12.39
C ILE A 125 -1.04 7.49 -11.55
N LEU A 126 0.14 6.94 -11.22
CA LEU A 126 1.29 7.69 -10.74
C LEU A 126 2.20 7.95 -11.92
N LEU A 127 2.43 9.22 -12.24
CA LEU A 127 3.08 9.62 -13.49
C LEU A 127 4.25 10.56 -13.21
N ASP A 128 5.47 10.15 -13.59
CA ASP A 128 6.61 11.07 -13.57
C ASP A 128 6.45 12.15 -14.65
N VAL A 129 6.82 13.36 -14.27
CA VAL A 129 6.82 14.53 -15.17
C VAL A 129 7.98 14.48 -16.13
N MET A 130 9.14 14.02 -15.68
CA MET A 130 10.44 14.19 -16.34
C MET A 130 10.91 12.90 -17.03
N MET A 131 10.14 12.42 -17.99
CA MET A 131 10.52 11.26 -18.79
C MET A 131 11.15 11.67 -20.14
N PRO A 132 12.04 10.86 -20.72
CA PRO A 132 12.57 11.06 -22.05
C PRO A 132 11.49 10.85 -23.13
N GLU A 133 11.72 11.44 -24.32
CA GLU A 133 10.89 11.36 -25.53
C GLU A 133 9.48 11.98 -25.36
N VAL A 134 8.62 11.39 -24.55
CA VAL A 134 7.28 11.90 -24.24
C VAL A 134 7.21 12.20 -22.75
N ASP A 135 7.12 13.48 -22.40
CA ASP A 135 7.00 13.89 -21.00
C ASP A 135 5.64 13.54 -20.37
N GLY A 136 5.60 13.59 -19.03
CA GLY A 136 4.37 13.25 -18.31
C GLY A 136 3.19 14.14 -18.63
N TRP A 137 3.40 15.41 -19.00
CA TRP A 137 2.32 16.32 -19.37
C TRP A 137 1.66 15.92 -20.69
N GLU A 138 2.47 15.54 -21.68
CA GLU A 138 1.94 15.06 -22.96
C GLU A 138 1.20 13.72 -22.78
N MET A 139 1.74 12.81 -21.96
CA MET A 139 1.01 11.58 -21.60
C MET A 139 -0.34 11.89 -20.93
N LEU A 140 -0.36 12.77 -19.92
CA LEU A 140 -1.58 13.21 -19.27
C LEU A 140 -2.62 13.73 -20.27
N ARG A 141 -2.17 14.57 -21.21
CA ARG A 141 -3.04 15.10 -22.27
C ARG A 141 -3.64 13.98 -23.12
N ARG A 142 -2.84 12.99 -23.53
CA ARG A 142 -3.31 11.84 -24.32
C ARG A 142 -4.30 10.98 -23.55
N VAL A 143 -4.05 10.74 -22.25
CA VAL A 143 -4.99 10.02 -21.37
C VAL A 143 -6.33 10.77 -21.29
N GLN A 144 -6.31 12.09 -21.11
CA GLN A 144 -7.52 12.90 -21.01
C GLN A 144 -8.31 12.94 -22.33
N VAL A 145 -7.62 13.00 -23.45
CA VAL A 145 -8.28 12.97 -24.77
C VAL A 145 -8.95 11.62 -25.03
N ARG A 146 -8.31 10.53 -24.62
CA ARG A 146 -8.77 9.17 -24.90
C ARG A 146 -9.85 8.68 -23.94
N HIS A 147 -9.72 8.95 -22.65
CA HIS A 147 -10.59 8.45 -21.59
C HIS A 147 -11.54 9.50 -21.02
N GLY A 148 -11.33 10.76 -21.32
CA GLY A 148 -12.05 11.89 -20.76
C GLY A 148 -11.31 12.52 -19.57
N VAL A 149 -11.55 13.82 -19.39
CA VAL A 149 -10.96 14.59 -18.29
C VAL A 149 -11.50 14.06 -16.96
N GLY A 150 -10.59 13.62 -16.08
CA GLY A 150 -10.95 13.12 -14.74
C GLY A 150 -11.53 11.70 -14.71
N ALA A 151 -11.57 10.97 -15.84
CA ALA A 151 -12.04 9.58 -15.86
C ALA A 151 -11.13 8.65 -15.05
N ILE A 152 -9.81 8.87 -15.10
CA ILE A 152 -8.83 8.19 -14.29
C ILE A 152 -8.08 9.24 -13.48
N PRO A 153 -8.03 9.17 -12.15
CA PRO A 153 -7.20 10.04 -11.33
C PRO A 153 -5.73 9.91 -11.69
N VAL A 154 -5.03 11.02 -11.87
CA VAL A 154 -3.59 11.05 -12.17
C VAL A 154 -2.89 11.90 -11.11
N VAL A 155 -1.90 11.32 -10.46
CA VAL A 155 -0.99 12.02 -9.55
C VAL A 155 0.34 12.16 -10.27
N MET A 156 0.73 13.41 -10.54
CA MET A 156 2.03 13.71 -11.13
C MET A 156 3.05 13.91 -10.02
N PHE A 157 4.25 13.35 -10.22
CA PHE A 157 5.37 13.55 -9.34
C PHE A 157 6.64 13.80 -10.15
N SER A 158 7.69 14.30 -9.52
CA SER A 158 9.00 14.47 -10.14
C SER A 158 10.07 13.98 -9.17
N GLY A 159 10.76 12.90 -9.55
CA GLY A 159 11.83 12.31 -8.75
C GLY A 159 13.17 13.05 -8.85
N LYS A 160 13.31 13.98 -9.78
CA LYS A 160 14.54 14.79 -9.92
C LYS A 160 14.47 15.98 -8.96
N VAL A 161 14.86 15.75 -7.70
CA VAL A 161 15.24 16.84 -6.80
C VAL A 161 16.42 17.55 -7.45
N ASN A 162 16.25 18.81 -7.85
CA ASN A 162 17.36 19.62 -8.30
C ASN A 162 18.39 19.69 -7.18
N GLU A 163 19.58 19.12 -7.39
CA GLU A 163 20.73 19.22 -6.47
C GLU A 163 21.12 20.69 -6.15
N GLN A 164 20.58 21.64 -6.91
CA GLN A 164 20.76 23.06 -6.66
C GLN A 164 20.02 23.60 -5.43
N SER A 165 18.97 22.91 -4.95
CA SER A 165 18.23 23.35 -3.76
C SER A 165 18.84 22.88 -2.44
N ALA A 166 19.84 21.99 -2.48
CA ALA A 166 20.49 21.45 -1.28
C ALA A 166 21.73 22.26 -0.84
N GLN A 167 22.13 23.31 -1.57
CA GLN A 167 23.30 24.13 -1.25
C GLN A 167 22.98 25.51 -0.66
N GLU A 168 21.70 25.84 -0.48
CA GLU A 168 21.29 27.13 0.10
C GLU A 168 20.52 26.98 1.44
N ALA A 169 20.78 25.92 2.22
CA ALA A 169 20.22 25.80 3.57
C ALA A 169 21.31 25.60 4.61
#